data_a37875741d9aaa78d8c0c0269dbf6c6c
#
_entry.id   a37875741d9aaa78d8c0c0269dbf6c6c
#
_cell.length_a   1.000
_cell.length_b   1.000
_cell.length_c   1.000
_cell.angle_alpha   90.00
_cell.angle_beta   90.00
_cell.angle_gamma   90.00
#
_symmetry.space_group_name_H-M   'P 1'
#
loop_
_entity.id
_entity.type
_entity.pdbx_description
1 polymer ?
#
loop_
_entity_poly.entity_id
_entity_poly.type
_entity_poly.pdbx_seq_one_letter_code
_entity_poly.pdbx_strand_id
1 'polypeptide(L)'
;MITVVNPIYDCVFKYLMEDERIAKTLLTALLKKEVVSVEIRRHEHANTTRNNISMFRIDFAARVKDEEGMEKLMIIELQKTWMETETLRFRRYLAAQYNAQENMMEVKKGERQFAIPMVAIYLLGHRVGNLNALVVYVNHDVFNYDGKKVEKGKEDPFIGSLVHDSIIVQLPLLKGKVQNHLEKVLSVFDQIHRQPGDNKYINLDESKYEGDEEMMRIIQRLTAATVTADVREEMQVEDEYFSAIENRDTELMEQKKLIEKKDNEIVLKDNEIAENKAQLEKKDNEIAEKDNEIAQKDNNLISAAKYMLDSGLDVSKIMQATGLTQEQINSLKKQA
;
A
#
# COMPACT_ATOMS: atom_id res chain seq x y z
N MET A 1 34.71 15.53 -6.76
CA MET A 1 33.54 14.73 -7.22
C MET A 1 34.06 13.37 -7.64
N ILE A 2 33.50 12.31 -7.08
CA ILE A 2 33.79 10.93 -7.41
C ILE A 2 32.50 10.23 -7.86
N THR A 3 32.58 9.46 -8.95
CA THR A 3 31.45 8.66 -9.44
C THR A 3 31.55 7.27 -8.84
N VAL A 4 30.50 6.82 -8.19
CA VAL A 4 30.40 5.49 -7.59
C VAL A 4 29.13 4.78 -8.06
N VAL A 5 29.08 3.47 -7.94
CA VAL A 5 27.83 2.73 -8.19
C VAL A 5 26.77 3.10 -7.15
N ASN A 6 25.54 3.11 -7.60
CA ASN A 6 24.41 3.52 -6.78
C ASN A 6 23.99 2.37 -5.83
N PRO A 7 24.11 2.56 -4.50
CA PRO A 7 23.78 1.50 -3.53
C PRO A 7 22.27 1.27 -3.35
N ILE A 8 21.43 1.88 -4.18
CA ILE A 8 20.02 1.51 -4.24
C ILE A 8 19.81 0.15 -4.91
N TYR A 9 20.73 -0.29 -5.78
CA TYR A 9 20.67 -1.61 -6.38
C TYR A 9 20.97 -2.69 -5.35
N ASP A 10 20.20 -3.77 -5.39
CA ASP A 10 20.31 -4.85 -4.40
C ASP A 10 21.67 -5.53 -4.41
N CYS A 11 22.22 -5.77 -5.60
CA CYS A 11 23.55 -6.32 -5.78
C CYS A 11 24.66 -5.40 -5.18
N VAL A 12 24.54 -4.07 -5.39
CA VAL A 12 25.50 -3.09 -4.85
C VAL A 12 25.37 -2.99 -3.33
N PHE A 13 24.15 -2.98 -2.82
CA PHE A 13 23.88 -2.94 -1.38
C PHE A 13 24.43 -4.19 -0.68
N LYS A 14 24.19 -5.38 -1.26
CA LYS A 14 24.76 -6.64 -0.78
C LYS A 14 26.30 -6.58 -0.74
N TYR A 15 26.91 -6.19 -1.85
CA TYR A 15 28.36 -6.05 -1.95
C TYR A 15 28.91 -5.07 -0.89
N LEU A 16 28.19 -3.96 -0.63
CA LEU A 16 28.56 -3.00 0.40
C LEU A 16 28.50 -3.61 1.81
N MET A 17 27.42 -4.32 2.12
CA MET A 17 27.16 -4.90 3.45
C MET A 17 27.99 -6.16 3.75
N GLU A 18 28.57 -6.81 2.75
CA GLU A 18 29.53 -7.91 2.95
C GLU A 18 30.82 -7.47 3.66
N ASP A 19 31.15 -6.18 3.65
CA ASP A 19 32.23 -5.65 4.48
C ASP A 19 31.69 -5.39 5.90
N GLU A 20 32.15 -6.23 6.86
CA GLU A 20 31.70 -6.16 8.26
C GLU A 20 31.91 -4.77 8.89
N ARG A 21 32.96 -4.04 8.50
CA ARG A 21 33.26 -2.70 9.04
C ARG A 21 32.23 -1.69 8.55
N ILE A 22 31.84 -1.79 7.29
CA ILE A 22 30.80 -0.93 6.69
C ILE A 22 29.44 -1.27 7.31
N ALA A 23 29.10 -2.56 7.40
CA ALA A 23 27.88 -2.99 8.07
C ALA A 23 27.82 -2.48 9.52
N LYS A 24 28.93 -2.60 10.25
CA LYS A 24 29.04 -2.09 11.62
C LYS A 24 28.85 -0.57 11.69
N THR A 25 29.47 0.20 10.79
CA THR A 25 29.30 1.67 10.74
C THR A 25 27.84 2.04 10.52
N LEU A 26 27.17 1.44 9.52
CA LEU A 26 25.76 1.70 9.24
C LEU A 26 24.86 1.33 10.42
N LEU A 27 25.03 0.14 10.97
CA LEU A 27 24.23 -0.35 12.08
C LEU A 27 24.46 0.47 13.36
N THR A 28 25.68 0.86 13.66
CA THR A 28 26.01 1.75 14.80
C THR A 28 25.32 3.09 14.68
N ALA A 29 25.34 3.69 13.48
CA ALA A 29 24.69 4.96 13.22
C ALA A 29 23.16 4.87 13.35
N LEU A 30 22.53 3.79 12.87
CA LEU A 30 21.08 3.58 12.93
C LEU A 30 20.59 3.19 14.31
N LEU A 31 21.28 2.28 14.99
CA LEU A 31 20.90 1.80 16.33
C LEU A 31 21.20 2.85 17.42
N LYS A 32 22.08 3.81 17.15
CA LYS A 32 22.63 4.77 18.16
C LYS A 32 23.28 4.03 19.34
N LYS A 33 23.82 2.85 19.10
CA LYS A 33 24.50 1.99 20.06
C LYS A 33 25.76 1.47 19.44
N GLU A 34 26.79 1.24 20.26
CA GLU A 34 28.03 0.64 19.76
C GLU A 34 27.80 -0.81 19.32
N VAL A 35 27.99 -1.08 18.05
CA VAL A 35 27.99 -2.42 17.51
C VAL A 35 29.41 -2.99 17.58
N VAL A 36 29.63 -3.96 18.46
CA VAL A 36 30.95 -4.53 18.74
C VAL A 36 31.38 -5.47 17.60
N SER A 37 30.47 -6.34 17.18
CA SER A 37 30.69 -7.27 16.07
C SER A 37 29.40 -7.54 15.32
N VAL A 38 29.54 -7.88 14.04
CA VAL A 38 28.44 -8.31 13.17
C VAL A 38 28.83 -9.59 12.46
N GLU A 39 27.87 -10.46 12.31
CA GLU A 39 27.98 -11.67 11.51
C GLU A 39 26.80 -11.70 10.54
N ILE A 40 27.08 -11.83 9.25
CA ILE A 40 26.04 -11.98 8.23
C ILE A 40 25.49 -13.39 8.32
N ARG A 41 24.20 -13.52 8.59
CA ARG A 41 23.48 -14.78 8.52
C ARG A 41 23.02 -15.02 7.10
N ARG A 42 23.63 -16.01 6.43
CA ARG A 42 23.23 -16.44 5.09
C ARG A 42 22.01 -17.35 5.18
N HIS A 43 20.83 -16.78 5.24
CA HIS A 43 19.60 -17.52 4.94
C HIS A 43 19.26 -17.31 3.47
N GLU A 44 19.98 -18.00 2.60
CA GLU A 44 19.51 -18.25 1.25
C GLU A 44 18.30 -19.19 1.34
N HIS A 45 17.12 -18.66 1.62
CA HIS A 45 15.93 -19.26 1.08
C HIS A 45 16.02 -19.02 -0.44
N ALA A 46 16.62 -19.99 -1.12
CA ALA A 46 16.63 -20.09 -2.57
C ALA A 46 15.16 -20.20 -3.05
N ASN A 47 14.45 -19.09 -3.05
CA ASN A 47 13.22 -18.97 -3.81
C ASN A 47 13.61 -18.73 -5.26
N THR A 48 13.77 -19.84 -5.98
CA THR A 48 13.99 -20.00 -7.42
C THR A 48 12.87 -19.40 -8.29
N THR A 49 12.28 -18.31 -7.92
CA THR A 49 11.31 -17.61 -8.76
C THR A 49 11.84 -16.23 -9.13
N ARG A 50 11.92 -15.95 -10.43
CA ARG A 50 12.32 -14.70 -11.09
C ARG A 50 11.64 -13.40 -10.57
N ASN A 51 10.88 -13.47 -9.49
CA ASN A 51 10.05 -12.38 -8.94
C ASN A 51 10.62 -11.73 -7.67
N ASN A 52 11.89 -11.95 -7.30
CA ASN A 52 12.43 -11.51 -6.00
C ASN A 52 13.39 -10.30 -6.05
N ILE A 53 13.46 -9.59 -7.17
CA ILE A 53 14.42 -8.48 -7.34
C ILE A 53 14.00 -7.19 -6.61
N SER A 54 12.74 -7.05 -6.19
CA SER A 54 12.22 -5.78 -5.64
C SER A 54 12.52 -5.52 -4.18
N MET A 55 13.09 -6.48 -3.46
CA MET A 55 13.38 -6.33 -2.04
C MET A 55 14.63 -7.09 -1.63
N PHE A 56 15.59 -6.34 -1.11
CA PHE A 56 16.81 -6.89 -0.55
C PHE A 56 16.69 -7.04 0.96
N ARG A 57 17.18 -8.15 1.47
CA ARG A 57 17.17 -8.51 2.88
C ARG A 57 18.55 -9.04 3.29
N ILE A 58 19.08 -8.53 4.39
CA ILE A 58 20.25 -9.09 5.07
C ILE A 58 19.90 -9.26 6.54
N ASP A 59 20.17 -10.43 7.06
CA ASP A 59 20.07 -10.73 8.48
C ASP A 59 21.46 -10.71 9.11
N PHE A 60 21.59 -10.00 10.21
CA PHE A 60 22.81 -9.96 10.99
C PHE A 60 22.57 -10.53 12.39
N ALA A 61 23.53 -11.29 12.88
CA ALA A 61 23.70 -11.48 14.31
C ALA A 61 24.74 -10.46 14.79
N ALA A 62 24.33 -9.52 15.61
CA ALA A 62 25.18 -8.45 16.09
C ALA A 62 25.33 -8.48 17.61
N ARG A 63 26.54 -8.23 18.12
CA ARG A 63 26.76 -7.91 19.54
C ARG A 63 26.73 -6.40 19.69
N VAL A 64 25.78 -5.93 20.49
CA VAL A 64 25.51 -4.52 20.69
C VAL A 64 25.66 -4.21 22.17
N LYS A 65 26.36 -3.12 22.52
CA LYS A 65 26.41 -2.64 23.90
C LYS A 65 25.12 -1.91 24.28
N ASP A 66 24.58 -2.26 25.44
CA ASP A 66 23.48 -1.51 26.06
C ASP A 66 23.99 -0.24 26.78
N GLU A 67 23.08 0.48 27.43
CA GLU A 67 23.41 1.70 28.18
C GLU A 67 24.34 1.46 29.40
N GLU A 68 24.35 0.23 29.90
CA GLU A 68 25.20 -0.21 31.02
C GLU A 68 26.56 -0.75 30.53
N GLY A 69 26.80 -0.75 29.20
CA GLY A 69 28.02 -1.25 28.55
C GLY A 69 28.08 -2.77 28.43
N MET A 70 27.00 -3.48 28.75
CA MET A 70 26.92 -4.93 28.59
C MET A 70 26.64 -5.34 27.15
N GLU A 71 27.36 -6.33 26.65
CA GLU A 71 27.16 -6.87 25.32
C GLU A 71 25.96 -7.81 25.28
N LYS A 72 25.01 -7.51 24.42
CA LYS A 72 23.83 -8.36 24.14
C LYS A 72 23.83 -8.79 22.69
N LEU A 73 23.55 -10.06 22.45
CA LEU A 73 23.31 -10.57 21.10
C LEU A 73 21.95 -10.09 20.63
N MET A 74 21.89 -9.64 19.38
CA MET A 74 20.67 -9.10 18.74
C MET A 74 20.61 -9.57 17.30
N ILE A 75 19.45 -9.95 16.85
CA ILE A 75 19.18 -10.17 15.43
C ILE A 75 18.73 -8.85 14.82
N ILE A 76 19.40 -8.47 13.74
CA ILE A 76 19.09 -7.25 12.99
C ILE A 76 18.64 -7.68 11.60
N GLU A 77 17.39 -7.45 11.30
CA GLU A 77 16.85 -7.64 9.97
C GLU A 77 16.87 -6.32 9.21
N LEU A 78 17.71 -6.24 8.17
CA LEU A 78 17.86 -5.06 7.34
C LEU A 78 17.17 -5.29 6.01
N GLN A 79 16.14 -4.51 5.74
CA GLN A 79 15.33 -4.59 4.54
C GLN A 79 15.37 -3.27 3.78
N LYS A 80 15.49 -3.35 2.46
CA LYS A 80 15.45 -2.21 1.56
C LYS A 80 14.36 -2.39 0.53
N THR A 81 13.57 -1.38 0.27
CA THR A 81 12.56 -1.38 -0.79
C THR A 81 12.34 -0.01 -1.38
N TRP A 82 11.99 0.03 -2.66
CA TRP A 82 11.61 1.23 -3.39
C TRP A 82 10.10 1.36 -3.57
N MET A 83 9.33 0.29 -3.31
CA MET A 83 7.91 0.19 -3.58
C MET A 83 7.08 0.25 -2.31
N GLU A 84 6.01 1.04 -2.36
CA GLU A 84 5.05 1.17 -1.24
C GLU A 84 4.25 -0.11 -0.97
N THR A 85 4.14 -1.00 -1.96
CA THR A 85 3.27 -2.19 -1.90
C THR A 85 3.87 -3.38 -1.15
N GLU A 86 5.10 -3.28 -0.67
CA GLU A 86 5.88 -4.40 -0.15
C GLU A 86 5.63 -4.74 1.34
N THR A 87 4.73 -4.02 2.02
CA THR A 87 4.46 -4.19 3.47
C THR A 87 4.13 -5.64 3.87
N LEU A 88 3.40 -6.38 3.02
CA LEU A 88 3.07 -7.78 3.30
C LEU A 88 4.29 -8.70 3.23
N ARG A 89 5.26 -8.38 2.39
CA ARG A 89 6.53 -9.12 2.32
C ARG A 89 7.35 -8.91 3.58
N PHE A 90 7.47 -7.68 4.08
CA PHE A 90 8.12 -7.39 5.36
C PHE A 90 7.57 -8.27 6.48
N ARG A 91 6.25 -8.38 6.57
CA ARG A 91 5.59 -9.21 7.58
C ARG A 91 5.90 -10.71 7.42
N ARG A 92 6.00 -11.20 6.19
CA ARG A 92 6.37 -12.61 5.91
C ARG A 92 7.79 -12.90 6.35
N TYR A 93 8.72 -11.98 6.13
CA TYR A 93 10.11 -12.15 6.56
C TYR A 93 10.25 -12.09 8.07
N LEU A 94 9.60 -11.13 8.73
CA LEU A 94 9.55 -11.10 10.19
C LEU A 94 8.99 -12.41 10.76
N ALA A 95 7.92 -12.94 10.18
CA ALA A 95 7.35 -14.22 10.60
C ALA A 95 8.35 -15.38 10.43
N ALA A 96 9.15 -15.37 9.36
CA ALA A 96 10.20 -16.36 9.16
C ALA A 96 11.28 -16.25 10.26
N GLN A 97 11.70 -15.04 10.63
CA GLN A 97 12.65 -14.82 11.71
C GLN A 97 12.13 -15.25 13.06
N TYR A 98 10.85 -14.94 13.36
CA TYR A 98 10.20 -15.38 14.60
C TYR A 98 10.10 -16.91 14.71
N ASN A 99 10.02 -17.61 13.58
CA ASN A 99 9.90 -19.06 13.53
C ASN A 99 11.24 -19.79 13.36
N ALA A 100 12.33 -19.07 13.20
CA ALA A 100 13.66 -19.64 12.96
C ALA A 100 14.24 -20.20 14.26
N GLN A 101 14.57 -21.49 14.28
CA GLN A 101 15.15 -22.17 15.44
C GLN A 101 16.53 -21.63 15.82
N GLU A 102 17.32 -21.21 14.87
CA GLU A 102 18.63 -20.58 15.05
C GLU A 102 18.55 -19.21 15.75
N ASN A 103 17.38 -18.60 15.83
CA ASN A 103 17.14 -17.35 16.55
C ASN A 103 16.74 -17.57 18.02
N MET A 104 16.92 -18.79 18.52
CA MET A 104 16.74 -19.11 19.93
C MET A 104 18.06 -18.98 20.68
N MET A 105 18.01 -18.48 21.93
CA MET A 105 19.19 -18.42 22.79
C MET A 105 19.69 -19.82 23.13
N GLU A 106 21.01 -20.00 23.10
CA GLU A 106 21.62 -21.20 23.69
C GLU A 106 21.42 -21.18 25.21
N VAL A 107 20.82 -22.24 25.72
CA VAL A 107 20.55 -22.41 27.16
C VAL A 107 21.12 -23.71 27.67
N LYS A 108 21.44 -23.77 28.97
CA LYS A 108 21.87 -25.01 29.61
C LYS A 108 20.69 -25.98 29.69
N LYS A 109 21.00 -27.27 29.73
CA LYS A 109 19.99 -28.32 29.80
C LYS A 109 19.08 -28.11 31.02
N GLY A 110 17.80 -27.93 30.77
CA GLY A 110 16.77 -27.72 31.83
C GLY A 110 16.34 -26.25 32.02
N GLU A 111 16.98 -25.29 31.38
CA GLU A 111 16.56 -23.90 31.38
C GLU A 111 15.50 -23.65 30.30
N ARG A 112 14.68 -22.61 30.48
CA ARG A 112 13.72 -22.16 29.45
C ARG A 112 14.47 -21.50 28.31
N GLN A 113 14.10 -21.85 27.11
CA GLN A 113 14.64 -21.26 25.90
C GLN A 113 13.78 -20.05 25.46
N PHE A 114 14.43 -18.95 25.17
CA PHE A 114 13.81 -17.73 24.65
C PHE A 114 14.42 -17.33 23.34
N ALA A 115 13.71 -16.56 22.53
CA ALA A 115 14.25 -16.02 21.29
C ALA A 115 15.29 -14.91 21.56
N ILE A 116 16.26 -14.78 20.67
CA ILE A 116 17.19 -13.66 20.66
C ILE A 116 16.41 -12.39 20.35
N PRO A 117 16.61 -11.28 21.08
CA PRO A 117 15.97 -10.00 20.77
C PRO A 117 16.25 -9.56 19.33
N MET A 118 15.25 -8.98 18.67
CA MET A 118 15.30 -8.58 17.27
C MET A 118 15.01 -7.09 17.09
N VAL A 119 15.66 -6.48 16.11
CA VAL A 119 15.35 -5.14 15.61
C VAL A 119 15.17 -5.22 14.09
N ALA A 120 14.08 -4.66 13.57
CA ALA A 120 13.84 -4.57 12.16
C ALA A 120 14.22 -3.16 11.64
N ILE A 121 15.08 -3.09 10.61
CA ILE A 121 15.52 -1.85 9.99
C ILE A 121 15.02 -1.80 8.55
N TYR A 122 14.31 -0.72 8.20
CA TYR A 122 13.74 -0.52 6.87
C TYR A 122 14.38 0.69 6.19
N LEU A 123 15.08 0.46 5.08
CA LEU A 123 15.57 1.53 4.20
C LEU A 123 14.57 1.72 3.06
N LEU A 124 13.78 2.78 3.12
CA LEU A 124 12.68 3.02 2.20
C LEU A 124 13.05 4.04 1.14
N GLY A 125 12.88 3.68 -0.13
CA GLY A 125 13.01 4.59 -1.28
C GLY A 125 11.79 5.51 -1.46
N HIS A 126 10.79 5.40 -0.59
CA HIS A 126 9.56 6.20 -0.60
C HIS A 126 9.28 6.79 0.79
N ARG A 127 8.29 7.67 0.87
CA ARG A 127 7.83 8.28 2.13
C ARG A 127 6.70 7.46 2.74
N VAL A 128 6.66 7.41 4.06
CA VAL A 128 5.59 6.76 4.83
C VAL A 128 4.55 7.79 5.24
N GLY A 129 3.40 7.78 4.59
CA GLY A 129 2.30 8.69 4.87
C GLY A 129 2.75 10.15 4.93
N ASN A 130 2.35 10.87 5.97
CA ASN A 130 2.69 12.29 6.18
C ASN A 130 3.87 12.51 7.14
N LEU A 131 4.67 11.49 7.43
CA LEU A 131 5.81 11.61 8.34
C LEU A 131 6.95 12.40 7.69
N ASN A 132 7.39 13.48 8.35
CA ASN A 132 8.46 14.36 7.88
C ASN A 132 9.81 14.14 8.60
N ALA A 133 10.04 12.97 9.18
CA ALA A 133 11.28 12.59 9.82
C ALA A 133 12.09 11.66 8.92
N LEU A 134 13.40 11.97 8.75
CA LEU A 134 14.31 11.12 7.97
C LEU A 134 14.36 9.68 8.54
N VAL A 135 14.46 9.58 9.87
CA VAL A 135 14.47 8.30 10.58
C VAL A 135 13.40 8.32 11.67
N VAL A 136 12.59 7.28 11.67
CA VAL A 136 11.54 7.05 12.67
C VAL A 136 11.90 5.80 13.46
N TYR A 137 11.94 5.94 14.78
CA TYR A 137 12.14 4.84 15.72
C TYR A 137 10.80 4.41 16.27
N VAL A 138 10.44 3.14 16.06
CA VAL A 138 9.25 2.53 16.62
C VAL A 138 9.69 1.65 17.78
N ASN A 139 9.41 2.09 18.98
CA ASN A 139 9.77 1.39 20.21
C ASN A 139 8.49 0.91 20.91
N HIS A 140 8.58 -0.24 21.56
CA HIS A 140 7.52 -0.70 22.46
C HIS A 140 7.87 -0.40 23.90
N ASP A 141 6.85 -0.16 24.71
CA ASP A 141 6.94 -0.07 26.17
C ASP A 141 6.01 -1.08 26.81
N VAL A 142 6.35 -1.49 28.02
CA VAL A 142 5.57 -2.44 28.81
C VAL A 142 4.82 -1.69 29.90
N PHE A 143 3.52 -1.95 30.02
CA PHE A 143 2.64 -1.29 31.00
C PHE A 143 1.96 -2.33 31.87
N ASN A 144 1.72 -1.99 33.14
CA ASN A 144 0.88 -2.79 34.02
C ASN A 144 -0.60 -2.54 33.75
N TYR A 145 -1.47 -3.25 34.48
CA TYR A 145 -2.92 -3.14 34.36
C TYR A 145 -3.45 -1.71 34.55
N ASP A 146 -2.81 -0.89 35.38
CA ASP A 146 -3.20 0.50 35.65
C ASP A 146 -2.65 1.51 34.62
N GLY A 147 -2.00 1.04 33.55
CA GLY A 147 -1.39 1.87 32.52
C GLY A 147 -0.08 2.53 32.94
N LYS A 148 0.55 2.08 34.02
CA LYS A 148 1.86 2.57 34.45
C LYS A 148 2.96 1.75 33.79
N LYS A 149 4.00 2.44 33.32
CA LYS A 149 5.18 1.82 32.70
C LYS A 149 5.87 0.90 33.70
N VAL A 150 6.16 -0.33 33.25
CA VAL A 150 6.91 -1.33 34.02
C VAL A 150 8.39 -1.11 33.73
N GLU A 151 9.13 -0.68 34.74
CA GLU A 151 10.58 -0.53 34.64
C GLU A 151 11.21 -1.91 34.29
N LYS A 152 12.16 -1.87 33.34
CA LYS A 152 12.85 -3.07 32.84
C LYS A 152 11.95 -4.17 32.25
N GLY A 153 10.68 -3.89 31.99
CA GLY A 153 9.77 -4.88 31.39
C GLY A 153 10.24 -5.39 30.02
N LYS A 154 10.93 -4.53 29.24
CA LYS A 154 11.54 -4.92 27.95
C LYS A 154 12.73 -5.88 28.10
N GLU A 155 13.35 -5.94 29.26
CA GLU A 155 14.52 -6.79 29.53
C GLU A 155 14.12 -8.21 29.88
N ASP A 156 12.82 -8.44 30.16
CA ASP A 156 12.31 -9.79 30.40
C ASP A 156 12.44 -10.62 29.11
N PRO A 157 13.10 -11.80 29.16
CA PRO A 157 13.35 -12.60 27.95
C PRO A 157 12.07 -13.08 27.26
N PHE A 158 11.00 -13.32 28.01
CA PHE A 158 9.72 -13.73 27.42
C PHE A 158 9.09 -12.58 26.65
N ILE A 159 9.02 -11.38 27.26
CA ILE A 159 8.49 -10.17 26.63
C ILE A 159 9.33 -9.79 25.41
N GLY A 160 10.66 -9.81 25.54
CA GLY A 160 11.59 -9.51 24.44
C GLY A 160 11.51 -10.51 23.28
N SER A 161 11.03 -11.74 23.53
CA SER A 161 10.81 -12.72 22.46
C SER A 161 9.52 -12.52 21.67
N LEU A 162 8.57 -11.74 22.19
CA LEU A 162 7.25 -11.56 21.58
C LEU A 162 7.17 -10.37 20.63
N VAL A 163 8.04 -9.37 20.80
CA VAL A 163 7.99 -8.08 20.11
C VAL A 163 9.37 -7.64 19.65
N HIS A 164 9.42 -6.73 18.70
CA HIS A 164 10.65 -6.11 18.23
C HIS A 164 10.48 -4.61 18.06
N ASP A 165 11.57 -3.88 18.21
CA ASP A 165 11.65 -2.47 17.83
C ASP A 165 11.92 -2.36 16.33
N SER A 166 11.54 -1.23 15.72
CA SER A 166 11.80 -1.00 14.30
C SER A 166 12.41 0.37 14.07
N ILE A 167 13.26 0.46 13.04
CA ILE A 167 13.86 1.69 12.57
C ILE A 167 13.46 1.88 11.11
N ILE A 168 12.79 2.98 10.80
CA ILE A 168 12.32 3.29 9.46
C ILE A 168 13.11 4.48 8.94
N VAL A 169 13.85 4.30 7.85
CA VAL A 169 14.64 5.33 7.19
C VAL A 169 13.95 5.72 5.89
N GLN A 170 13.58 6.99 5.74
CA GLN A 170 12.93 7.55 4.56
C GLN A 170 13.96 8.27 3.69
N LEU A 171 14.68 7.55 2.81
CA LEU A 171 15.77 8.09 1.99
C LEU A 171 15.40 9.35 1.19
N PRO A 172 14.16 9.54 0.66
CA PRO A 172 13.80 10.78 -0.03
C PRO A 172 13.82 12.05 0.83
N LEU A 173 13.99 11.93 2.15
CA LEU A 173 14.11 13.06 3.06
C LEU A 173 15.56 13.47 3.35
N LEU A 174 16.56 12.79 2.82
CA LEU A 174 17.97 13.17 2.91
C LEU A 174 18.22 14.53 2.25
N LYS A 175 17.84 14.72 1.01
CA LYS A 175 17.91 16.00 0.28
C LYS A 175 19.28 16.69 0.38
N GLY A 176 20.36 15.93 0.27
CA GLY A 176 21.74 16.45 0.36
C GLY A 176 22.22 16.78 1.76
N LYS A 177 21.47 16.41 2.81
CA LYS A 177 21.85 16.69 4.22
C LYS A 177 22.99 15.78 4.65
N VAL A 178 24.00 16.39 5.32
CA VAL A 178 25.17 15.73 5.90
C VAL A 178 25.57 16.39 7.22
N GLN A 179 24.59 16.77 8.04
CA GLN A 179 24.81 17.59 9.24
C GLN A 179 25.30 16.78 10.45
N ASN A 180 25.01 15.50 10.46
CA ASN A 180 25.41 14.59 11.54
C ASN A 180 25.96 13.27 10.97
N HIS A 181 26.53 12.44 11.83
CA HIS A 181 27.15 11.18 11.42
C HIS A 181 26.17 10.25 10.69
N LEU A 182 24.92 10.12 11.18
CA LEU A 182 23.91 9.29 10.54
C LEU A 182 23.56 9.80 9.14
N GLU A 183 23.31 11.10 8.98
CA GLU A 183 23.05 11.70 7.66
C GLU A 183 24.22 11.52 6.72
N LYS A 184 25.47 11.61 7.26
CA LYS A 184 26.67 11.40 6.50
C LYS A 184 26.77 9.94 5.99
N VAL A 185 26.54 8.96 6.84
CA VAL A 185 26.52 7.54 6.44
C VAL A 185 25.40 7.23 5.44
N LEU A 186 24.22 7.82 5.64
CA LEU A 186 23.10 7.64 4.73
C LEU A 186 23.24 8.41 3.41
N SER A 187 24.12 9.42 3.34
CA SER A 187 24.25 10.30 2.16
C SER A 187 24.64 9.57 0.88
N VAL A 188 25.32 8.42 0.99
CA VAL A 188 25.64 7.57 -0.18
C VAL A 188 24.42 6.93 -0.83
N PHE A 189 23.26 6.92 -0.15
CA PHE A 189 21.98 6.44 -0.66
C PHE A 189 21.12 7.58 -1.22
N ASP A 190 21.57 8.84 -1.13
CA ASP A 190 20.77 10.00 -1.54
C ASP A 190 20.70 10.12 -3.06
N GLN A 191 19.50 9.95 -3.60
CA GLN A 191 19.23 9.94 -5.02
C GLN A 191 19.29 11.32 -5.68
N ILE A 192 19.47 12.41 -4.90
CA ILE A 192 19.74 13.75 -5.46
C ILE A 192 21.08 13.79 -6.19
N HIS A 193 22.00 12.91 -5.85
CA HIS A 193 23.32 12.79 -6.43
C HIS A 193 23.39 11.84 -7.65
N ARG A 194 22.24 11.32 -8.09
CA ARG A 194 22.15 10.42 -9.24
C ARG A 194 22.63 11.10 -10.51
N GLN A 195 23.34 10.36 -11.34
CA GLN A 195 23.85 10.86 -12.62
C GLN A 195 22.67 11.04 -13.59
N PRO A 196 22.52 12.22 -14.25
CA PRO A 196 21.47 12.41 -15.23
C PRO A 196 21.56 11.40 -16.38
N GLY A 197 20.48 10.67 -16.63
CA GLY A 197 20.39 9.70 -17.73
C GLY A 197 20.95 8.30 -17.40
N ASP A 198 21.60 8.11 -16.24
CA ASP A 198 22.05 6.79 -15.79
C ASP A 198 21.82 6.59 -14.28
N ASN A 199 20.85 5.79 -13.95
CA ASN A 199 20.49 5.51 -12.57
C ASN A 199 21.50 4.66 -11.80
N LYS A 200 22.44 4.01 -12.52
CA LYS A 200 23.42 3.08 -11.94
C LYS A 200 24.50 3.77 -11.15
N TYR A 201 24.68 5.08 -11.37
CA TYR A 201 25.77 5.83 -10.78
C TYR A 201 25.29 7.05 -10.03
N ILE A 202 26.02 7.41 -8.96
CA ILE A 202 25.84 8.64 -8.21
C ILE A 202 27.17 9.40 -8.15
N ASN A 203 27.10 10.73 -8.10
CA ASN A 203 28.23 11.63 -8.00
C ASN A 203 28.36 12.18 -6.58
N LEU A 204 29.35 11.74 -5.85
CA LEU A 204 29.59 12.19 -4.47
C LEU A 204 30.65 13.29 -4.45
N ASP A 205 30.46 14.24 -3.55
CA ASP A 205 31.45 15.27 -3.29
C ASP A 205 32.42 14.77 -2.20
N GLU A 206 33.55 14.24 -2.64
CA GLU A 206 34.55 13.62 -1.79
C GLU A 206 35.08 14.57 -0.70
N SER A 207 35.08 15.89 -0.97
CA SER A 207 35.56 16.87 0.01
C SER A 207 34.73 16.92 1.31
N LYS A 208 33.48 16.49 1.24
CA LYS A 208 32.58 16.37 2.41
C LYS A 208 32.97 15.24 3.38
N TYR A 209 33.78 14.30 2.92
CA TYR A 209 34.17 13.09 3.62
C TYR A 209 35.65 13.04 3.96
N GLU A 210 36.40 14.13 3.65
CA GLU A 210 37.83 14.24 3.95
C GLU A 210 38.09 14.03 5.44
N GLY A 211 39.05 13.19 5.79
CA GLY A 211 39.39 12.86 7.18
C GLY A 211 38.42 11.88 7.87
N ASP A 212 37.38 11.40 7.19
CA ASP A 212 36.44 10.42 7.71
C ASP A 212 36.76 9.03 7.14
N GLU A 213 37.53 8.23 7.90
CA GLU A 213 37.99 6.93 7.45
C GLU A 213 36.85 5.94 7.16
N GLU A 214 35.74 6.03 7.91
CA GLU A 214 34.57 5.18 7.72
C GLU A 214 33.89 5.49 6.40
N MET A 215 33.66 6.76 6.12
CA MET A 215 33.07 7.21 4.87
C MET A 215 33.97 6.93 3.67
N MET A 216 35.27 7.17 3.80
CA MET A 216 36.24 6.86 2.74
C MET A 216 36.24 5.36 2.40
N ARG A 217 36.08 4.49 3.38
CA ARG A 217 35.95 3.04 3.16
C ARG A 217 34.68 2.70 2.36
N ILE A 218 33.55 3.30 2.72
CA ILE A 218 32.27 3.13 1.99
C ILE A 218 32.45 3.57 0.54
N ILE A 219 33.01 4.76 0.31
CA ILE A 219 33.24 5.32 -1.02
C ILE A 219 34.20 4.43 -1.84
N GLN A 220 35.30 3.98 -1.25
CA GLN A 220 36.25 3.08 -1.92
C GLN A 220 35.60 1.75 -2.31
N ARG A 221 34.77 1.19 -1.44
CA ARG A 221 34.04 -0.04 -1.73
C ARG A 221 33.05 0.12 -2.89
N LEU A 222 32.28 1.23 -2.89
CA LEU A 222 31.36 1.58 -3.98
C LEU A 222 32.12 1.87 -5.29
N THR A 223 33.30 2.50 -5.21
CA THR A 223 34.16 2.72 -6.38
C THR A 223 34.69 1.41 -6.93
N ALA A 224 35.11 0.48 -6.08
CA ALA A 224 35.58 -0.84 -6.52
C ALA A 224 34.47 -1.62 -7.24
N ALA A 225 33.23 -1.49 -6.81
CA ALA A 225 32.09 -2.15 -7.45
C ALA A 225 31.84 -1.63 -8.89
N THR A 226 32.24 -0.40 -9.25
CA THR A 226 32.06 0.14 -10.63
C THR A 226 32.76 -0.71 -11.70
N VAL A 227 33.87 -1.35 -11.36
CA VAL A 227 34.65 -2.15 -12.29
C VAL A 227 34.30 -3.64 -12.28
N THR A 228 33.45 -4.08 -11.37
CA THR A 228 33.00 -5.46 -11.24
C THR A 228 31.97 -5.79 -12.32
N ALA A 229 32.31 -6.75 -13.20
CA ALA A 229 31.44 -7.12 -14.33
C ALA A 229 30.07 -7.67 -13.84
N ASP A 230 30.10 -8.56 -12.85
CA ASP A 230 28.92 -9.21 -12.29
C ASP A 230 27.94 -8.19 -11.70
N VAL A 231 28.43 -7.19 -10.94
CA VAL A 231 27.60 -6.13 -10.37
C VAL A 231 26.90 -5.30 -11.46
N ARG A 232 27.60 -5.02 -12.58
CA ARG A 232 26.99 -4.28 -13.69
C ARG A 232 25.90 -5.08 -14.40
N GLU A 233 26.12 -6.37 -14.59
CA GLU A 233 25.14 -7.27 -15.20
C GLU A 233 23.90 -7.41 -14.29
N GLU A 234 24.10 -7.62 -13.00
CA GLU A 234 23.00 -7.68 -12.04
C GLU A 234 22.21 -6.38 -11.96
N MET A 235 22.86 -5.20 -11.95
CA MET A 235 22.19 -3.92 -12.02
C MET A 235 21.35 -3.76 -13.30
N GLN A 236 21.80 -4.29 -14.44
CA GLN A 236 21.03 -4.26 -15.66
C GLN A 236 19.75 -5.10 -15.55
N VAL A 237 19.83 -6.27 -14.95
CA VAL A 237 18.67 -7.15 -14.70
C VAL A 237 17.69 -6.47 -13.74
N GLU A 238 18.18 -5.78 -12.71
CA GLU A 238 17.35 -5.00 -11.79
C GLU A 238 16.62 -3.85 -12.53
N ASP A 239 17.30 -3.08 -13.40
CA ASP A 239 16.70 -2.03 -14.20
C ASP A 239 15.57 -2.55 -15.09
N GLU A 240 15.77 -3.66 -15.78
CA GLU A 240 14.75 -4.30 -16.61
C GLU A 240 13.52 -4.71 -15.80
N TYR A 241 13.75 -5.23 -14.60
CA TYR A 241 12.69 -5.61 -13.70
C TYR A 241 11.90 -4.39 -13.18
N PHE A 242 12.60 -3.34 -12.73
CA PHE A 242 11.95 -2.11 -12.26
C PHE A 242 11.17 -1.40 -13.37
N SER A 243 11.72 -1.35 -14.59
CA SER A 243 11.02 -0.80 -15.75
C SER A 243 9.75 -1.56 -16.07
N ALA A 244 9.76 -2.89 -15.96
CA ALA A 244 8.57 -3.71 -16.17
C ALA A 244 7.49 -3.46 -15.10
N ILE A 245 7.91 -3.21 -13.86
CA ILE A 245 6.98 -2.88 -12.76
C ILE A 245 6.41 -1.48 -12.93
N GLU A 246 7.23 -0.47 -13.23
CA GLU A 246 6.78 0.90 -13.47
C GLU A 246 5.76 0.96 -14.60
N ASN A 247 5.98 0.23 -15.69
CA ASN A 247 5.03 0.12 -16.78
C ASN A 247 3.70 -0.48 -16.31
N ARG A 248 3.76 -1.58 -15.55
CA ARG A 248 2.57 -2.22 -14.99
C ARG A 248 1.82 -1.33 -14.00
N ASP A 249 2.53 -0.61 -13.15
CA ASP A 249 1.93 0.32 -12.20
C ASP A 249 1.29 1.51 -12.90
N THR A 250 1.91 2.00 -13.97
CA THR A 250 1.33 3.02 -14.85
C THR A 250 0.02 2.53 -15.48
N GLU A 251 0.02 1.31 -16.06
CA GLU A 251 -1.18 0.69 -16.61
C GLU A 251 -2.29 0.52 -15.56
N LEU A 252 -1.93 0.09 -14.35
CA LEU A 252 -2.89 -0.03 -13.24
C LEU A 252 -3.46 1.31 -12.80
N MET A 253 -2.65 2.37 -12.78
CA MET A 253 -3.14 3.73 -12.48
C MET A 253 -4.09 4.24 -13.56
N GLU A 254 -3.80 3.99 -14.84
CA GLU A 254 -4.68 4.34 -15.95
C GLU A 254 -5.99 3.57 -15.90
N GLN A 255 -5.95 2.27 -15.62
CA GLN A 255 -7.14 1.44 -15.42
C GLN A 255 -8.00 1.93 -14.24
N LYS A 256 -7.39 2.29 -13.12
CA LYS A 256 -8.11 2.85 -11.96
C LYS A 256 -8.82 4.16 -12.33
N LYS A 257 -8.16 5.08 -13.03
CA LYS A 257 -8.78 6.32 -13.52
C LYS A 257 -9.94 6.06 -14.47
N LEU A 258 -9.79 5.05 -15.34
CA LEU A 258 -10.86 4.65 -16.26
C LEU A 258 -12.07 4.05 -15.52
N ILE A 259 -11.82 3.22 -14.50
CA ILE A 259 -12.87 2.67 -13.63
C ILE A 259 -13.62 3.81 -12.92
N GLU A 260 -12.91 4.71 -12.27
CA GLU A 260 -13.51 5.87 -11.58
C GLU A 260 -14.37 6.73 -12.52
N LYS A 261 -13.89 6.95 -13.76
CA LYS A 261 -14.68 7.66 -14.77
C LYS A 261 -15.95 6.90 -15.14
N LYS A 262 -15.86 5.58 -15.33
CA LYS A 262 -17.04 4.75 -15.63
C LYS A 262 -18.03 4.67 -14.48
N ASP A 263 -17.55 4.60 -13.26
CA ASP A 263 -18.40 4.61 -12.07
C ASP A 263 -19.21 5.92 -11.98
N ASN A 264 -18.57 7.05 -12.25
CA ASN A 264 -19.25 8.35 -12.32
C ASN A 264 -20.29 8.41 -13.46
N GLU A 265 -19.98 7.83 -14.63
CA GLU A 265 -20.93 7.72 -15.75
C GLU A 265 -22.14 6.83 -15.40
N ILE A 266 -21.91 5.74 -14.67
CA ILE A 266 -22.98 4.85 -14.17
C ILE A 266 -23.89 5.61 -13.22
N VAL A 267 -23.35 6.34 -12.25
CA VAL A 267 -24.15 7.14 -11.30
C VAL A 267 -25.03 8.16 -12.03
N LEU A 268 -24.48 8.83 -13.06
CA LEU A 268 -25.28 9.78 -13.86
C LEU A 268 -26.44 9.08 -14.59
N LYS A 269 -26.17 7.92 -15.23
CA LYS A 269 -27.20 7.12 -15.90
C LYS A 269 -28.26 6.58 -14.94
N ASP A 270 -27.87 6.15 -13.77
CA ASP A 270 -28.81 5.68 -12.75
C ASP A 270 -29.76 6.78 -12.30
N ASN A 271 -29.26 8.02 -12.17
CA ASN A 271 -30.08 9.20 -11.88
C ASN A 271 -31.07 9.49 -13.03
N GLU A 272 -30.62 9.47 -14.30
CA GLU A 272 -31.49 9.62 -15.45
C GLU A 272 -32.57 8.54 -15.52
N ILE A 273 -32.22 7.30 -15.23
CA ILE A 273 -33.18 6.19 -15.16
C ILE A 273 -34.23 6.40 -14.06
N ALA A 274 -33.78 6.88 -12.89
CA ALA A 274 -34.67 7.17 -11.78
C ALA A 274 -35.68 8.31 -12.13
N GLU A 275 -35.21 9.39 -12.77
CA GLU A 275 -36.04 10.48 -13.27
C GLU A 275 -37.06 10.02 -14.32
N ASN A 276 -36.61 9.21 -15.28
CA ASN A 276 -37.50 8.66 -16.33
C ASN A 276 -38.56 7.74 -15.74
N LYS A 277 -38.20 6.91 -14.74
CA LYS A 277 -39.17 6.08 -14.03
C LYS A 277 -40.26 6.91 -13.33
N ALA A 278 -39.84 7.96 -12.62
CA ALA A 278 -40.75 8.86 -11.94
C ALA A 278 -41.73 9.59 -12.92
N GLN A 279 -41.20 9.96 -14.13
CA GLN A 279 -42.04 10.56 -15.18
C GLN A 279 -43.01 9.54 -15.78
N LEU A 280 -42.63 8.29 -15.97
CA LEU A 280 -43.49 7.21 -16.44
C LEU A 280 -44.65 6.97 -15.44
N GLU A 281 -44.32 6.82 -14.17
CA GLU A 281 -45.28 6.61 -13.10
C GLU A 281 -46.32 7.76 -13.04
N LYS A 282 -45.87 9.01 -13.21
CA LYS A 282 -46.76 10.15 -13.30
C LYS A 282 -47.70 10.10 -14.48
N LYS A 283 -47.17 9.70 -15.68
CA LYS A 283 -48.02 9.54 -16.87
C LYS A 283 -48.99 8.39 -16.73
N ASP A 284 -48.61 7.29 -16.14
CA ASP A 284 -49.49 6.14 -15.87
C ASP A 284 -50.65 6.54 -14.96
N ASN A 285 -50.38 7.33 -13.93
CA ASN A 285 -51.40 7.87 -13.06
C ASN A 285 -52.35 8.83 -13.82
N GLU A 286 -51.82 9.72 -14.67
CA GLU A 286 -52.63 10.61 -15.53
C GLU A 286 -53.53 9.83 -16.51
N ILE A 287 -53.01 8.74 -17.05
CA ILE A 287 -53.79 7.82 -17.93
C ILE A 287 -54.91 7.17 -17.13
N ALA A 288 -54.60 6.63 -15.94
CA ALA A 288 -55.61 6.01 -15.08
C ALA A 288 -56.75 6.98 -14.66
N GLU A 289 -56.40 8.24 -14.37
CA GLU A 289 -57.38 9.27 -14.10
C GLU A 289 -58.31 9.54 -15.30
N LYS A 290 -57.69 9.67 -16.50
CA LYS A 290 -58.48 9.88 -17.75
C LYS A 290 -59.37 8.71 -18.07
N ASP A 291 -58.88 7.49 -17.91
CA ASP A 291 -59.68 6.27 -18.13
C ASP A 291 -60.90 6.22 -17.17
N ASN A 292 -60.72 6.61 -15.92
CA ASN A 292 -61.78 6.73 -14.95
C ASN A 292 -62.82 7.81 -15.36
N GLU A 293 -62.36 8.98 -15.83
CA GLU A 293 -63.24 10.04 -16.34
C GLU A 293 -64.03 9.58 -17.57
N ILE A 294 -63.39 8.87 -18.48
CA ILE A 294 -64.06 8.30 -19.68
C ILE A 294 -65.11 7.28 -19.24
N ALA A 295 -64.80 6.36 -18.33
CA ALA A 295 -65.75 5.40 -17.82
C ALA A 295 -66.95 6.04 -17.12
N GLN A 296 -66.74 7.11 -16.38
CA GLN A 296 -67.85 7.89 -15.77
C GLN A 296 -68.71 8.55 -16.82
N LYS A 297 -68.13 9.18 -17.86
CA LYS A 297 -68.88 9.81 -18.96
C LYS A 297 -69.65 8.76 -19.72
N ASP A 298 -69.10 7.62 -20.00
CA ASP A 298 -69.81 6.52 -20.68
C ASP A 298 -70.99 5.98 -19.84
N ASN A 299 -70.77 5.81 -18.54
CA ASN A 299 -71.88 5.41 -17.64
C ASN A 299 -73.03 6.48 -17.56
N ASN A 300 -72.64 7.72 -17.60
CA ASN A 300 -73.64 8.82 -17.62
C ASN A 300 -74.42 8.84 -18.93
N LEU A 301 -73.75 8.63 -20.07
CA LEU A 301 -74.38 8.53 -21.40
C LEU A 301 -75.32 7.33 -21.48
N ILE A 302 -74.87 6.16 -20.96
CA ILE A 302 -75.72 4.96 -20.87
C ILE A 302 -76.94 5.19 -20.01
N SER A 303 -76.75 5.85 -18.85
CA SER A 303 -77.86 6.16 -17.95
C SER A 303 -78.88 7.16 -18.58
N ALA A 304 -78.36 8.18 -19.26
CA ALA A 304 -79.21 9.13 -20.02
C ALA A 304 -79.97 8.43 -21.16
N ALA A 305 -79.27 7.54 -21.89
CA ALA A 305 -79.93 6.76 -22.95
C ALA A 305 -81.03 5.83 -22.41
N LYS A 306 -80.84 5.19 -21.26
CA LYS A 306 -81.88 4.38 -20.60
C LYS A 306 -83.10 5.24 -20.21
N TYR A 307 -82.86 6.39 -19.58
CA TYR A 307 -83.92 7.31 -19.21
C TYR A 307 -84.74 7.79 -20.42
N MET A 308 -84.05 8.09 -21.55
CA MET A 308 -84.70 8.52 -22.81
C MET A 308 -85.50 7.37 -23.42
N LEU A 309 -85.04 6.14 -23.34
CA LEU A 309 -85.79 4.94 -23.79
C LEU A 309 -87.03 4.72 -22.98
N ASP A 310 -86.95 4.82 -21.66
CA ASP A 310 -88.13 4.69 -20.73
C ASP A 310 -89.15 5.79 -20.94
N SER A 311 -88.68 6.97 -21.35
CA SER A 311 -89.54 8.11 -21.70
C SER A 311 -90.19 7.98 -23.09
N GLY A 312 -89.92 6.91 -23.83
CA GLY A 312 -90.56 6.63 -25.14
C GLY A 312 -89.98 7.43 -26.32
N LEU A 313 -88.74 7.98 -26.18
CA LEU A 313 -88.13 8.67 -27.30
C LEU A 313 -87.69 7.71 -28.39
N ASP A 314 -87.69 8.19 -29.63
CA ASP A 314 -87.24 7.41 -30.79
C ASP A 314 -85.76 7.16 -30.79
N VAL A 315 -85.33 5.96 -31.19
CA VAL A 315 -83.93 5.54 -31.17
C VAL A 315 -82.98 6.47 -31.94
N SER A 316 -83.47 7.07 -33.03
CA SER A 316 -82.71 8.02 -33.82
C SER A 316 -82.39 9.32 -33.06
N LYS A 317 -83.29 9.78 -32.23
CA LYS A 317 -83.15 10.96 -31.35
C LYS A 317 -82.17 10.66 -30.20
N ILE A 318 -82.22 9.45 -29.64
CA ILE A 318 -81.31 9.03 -28.57
C ILE A 318 -79.88 8.91 -29.10
N MET A 319 -79.74 8.36 -30.31
CA MET A 319 -78.41 8.32 -30.98
C MET A 319 -77.82 9.71 -31.15
N GLN A 320 -78.65 10.66 -31.62
CA GLN A 320 -78.23 12.03 -31.85
C GLN A 320 -77.85 12.77 -30.54
N ALA A 321 -78.53 12.48 -29.47
CA ALA A 321 -78.33 13.14 -28.15
C ALA A 321 -77.17 12.56 -27.37
N THR A 322 -76.90 11.24 -27.49
CA THR A 322 -75.89 10.51 -26.69
C THR A 322 -74.66 10.12 -27.45
N GLY A 323 -74.69 10.11 -28.81
CA GLY A 323 -73.68 9.61 -29.63
C GLY A 323 -73.50 8.08 -29.61
N LEU A 324 -74.36 7.34 -28.89
CA LEU A 324 -74.35 5.91 -28.82
C LEU A 324 -74.81 5.30 -30.15
N THR A 325 -74.25 4.19 -30.54
CA THR A 325 -74.62 3.46 -31.74
C THR A 325 -75.99 2.76 -31.57
N GLN A 326 -76.67 2.50 -32.68
CA GLN A 326 -77.98 1.80 -32.68
C GLN A 326 -77.90 0.42 -31.99
N GLU A 327 -76.73 -0.29 -32.16
CA GLU A 327 -76.53 -1.57 -31.52
C GLU A 327 -76.37 -1.45 -29.99
N GLN A 328 -75.70 -0.40 -29.51
CA GLN A 328 -75.52 -0.10 -28.06
C GLN A 328 -76.93 0.21 -27.46
N ILE A 329 -77.75 1.06 -28.11
CA ILE A 329 -79.07 1.40 -27.62
C ILE A 329 -80.01 0.17 -27.65
N ASN A 330 -79.93 -0.67 -28.69
CA ASN A 330 -80.73 -1.89 -28.76
C ASN A 330 -80.31 -2.92 -27.69
N SER A 331 -79.05 -2.94 -27.29
CA SER A 331 -78.62 -3.80 -26.19
C SER A 331 -79.14 -3.33 -24.84
N LEU A 332 -79.25 -1.99 -24.63
CA LEU A 332 -79.85 -1.40 -23.43
C LEU A 332 -81.32 -1.73 -23.34
N LYS A 333 -82.03 -1.75 -24.49
CA LYS A 333 -83.45 -2.07 -24.56
C LYS A 333 -83.79 -3.57 -24.28
N LYS A 334 -82.84 -4.44 -24.41
CA LYS A 334 -82.96 -5.88 -24.07
C LYS A 334 -82.69 -6.14 -22.57
N GLN A 335 -82.06 -5.21 -21.88
CA GLN A 335 -81.74 -5.32 -20.46
C GLN A 335 -82.76 -4.55 -19.55
N ALA A 336 -83.68 -3.78 -20.11
CA ALA A 336 -84.80 -3.17 -19.44
C ALA A 336 -86.06 -4.03 -19.59
#